data_a339177749b67ce9e33f297bc6c2488e
#
_entry.id   a339177749b67ce9e33f297bc6c2488e
#
_cell.length_a   1.000
_cell.length_b   1.000
_cell.length_c   1.000
_cell.angle_alpha   90.00
_cell.angle_beta   90.00
_cell.angle_gamma   90.00
#
_symmetry.space_group_name_H-M   'P 1'
#
loop_
_entity.id
_entity.type
_entity.pdbx_description
1 polymer ?
#
loop_
_entity_poly.entity_id
_entity_poly.type
_entity_poly.pdbx_seq_one_letter_code
_entity_poly.pdbx_strand_id
1 'polypeptide(L)'
;MMRSLYAGVSGLRNHQTRMDVIGNNIANVNTVGYKGSRVTFQDVLSQTVRGASAGNGARGGTNPMQVGLGMGVASIDTLFTDGSFQPTGKPTDLSIQGAGFFILTDGTNQLYTRAGNFDFDNEGNYLVPGTGFRVAGWVADESGVVNANGPVTGIKIPVGVTMAAKVSTQTTSAGNLSADAPVGTVVQAPVELYDSLGIAHKMNTTYYKIDNTTWLSKTTVSDASITADTQWQQITFNTNGSFKEAVTIEPPDPTASSLDIPSFKMDKTPNAVHTANHTIFDANGTPHAVSMTFTTNAAGDGWTYKISESGVKNPVVVEGTMGWNGTAYTGITDPIAVSVGGTNYSFDIGTQDDPTVGPAVFNAALDDTTYTAKTTLDNFNITPTTGATPMSIKANLNAITSYAGESTVQVEKDGYGAGTLDSKYIDTTGVIVGNFTNGQSKVLGQVALATFNNPSGLNKAGDNLFTKSVNSGEAKVGTAGSGGRGTFNPGNLEMSNVDLAQEFSNMIITQRGFQANSKIITTTDQMLEELANLKR
;
A
#
# COMPACT_ATOMS: atom_id res chain seq x y z
N MET A 1 -11.99 53.17 -55.31
CA MET A 1 -11.13 53.72 -54.25
C MET A 1 -11.79 53.57 -52.86
N MET A 2 -13.07 53.93 -52.59
CA MET A 2 -13.71 53.72 -51.30
C MET A 2 -13.68 52.25 -50.84
N ARG A 3 -13.88 51.28 -51.71
CA ARG A 3 -13.84 49.84 -51.36
C ARG A 3 -12.46 49.37 -50.88
N SER A 4 -11.38 49.83 -51.50
CA SER A 4 -10.00 49.48 -51.08
C SER A 4 -9.67 50.10 -49.72
N LEU A 5 -10.20 51.30 -49.43
CA LEU A 5 -10.07 51.95 -48.12
C LEU A 5 -10.81 51.16 -47.04
N TYR A 6 -12.06 50.72 -47.28
CA TYR A 6 -12.79 49.87 -46.34
C TYR A 6 -12.13 48.50 -46.12
N ALA A 7 -11.62 47.86 -47.18
CA ALA A 7 -10.87 46.61 -47.05
C ALA A 7 -9.59 46.81 -46.24
N GLY A 8 -8.86 47.93 -46.42
CA GLY A 8 -7.69 48.27 -45.62
C GLY A 8 -8.01 48.51 -44.15
N VAL A 9 -9.10 49.27 -43.86
CA VAL A 9 -9.55 49.50 -42.47
C VAL A 9 -9.96 48.19 -41.78
N SER A 10 -10.71 47.32 -42.49
CA SER A 10 -11.07 45.99 -41.93
C SER A 10 -9.85 45.16 -41.62
N GLY A 11 -8.84 45.17 -42.51
CA GLY A 11 -7.56 44.51 -42.32
C GLY A 11 -6.79 45.04 -41.11
N LEU A 12 -6.72 46.35 -40.93
CA LEU A 12 -6.08 46.96 -39.76
C LEU A 12 -6.72 46.52 -38.45
N ARG A 13 -8.05 46.62 -38.32
CA ARG A 13 -8.78 46.20 -37.10
C ARG A 13 -8.54 44.73 -36.77
N ASN A 14 -8.59 43.88 -37.76
CA ASN A 14 -8.43 42.45 -37.56
C ASN A 14 -6.98 42.06 -37.20
N HIS A 15 -5.99 42.69 -37.80
CA HIS A 15 -4.59 42.51 -37.39
C HIS A 15 -4.31 43.07 -36.01
N GLN A 16 -4.97 44.17 -35.59
CA GLN A 16 -4.89 44.68 -34.23
C GLN A 16 -5.45 43.62 -33.22
N THR A 17 -6.65 43.08 -33.45
CA THR A 17 -7.22 42.02 -32.61
C THR A 17 -6.30 40.80 -32.51
N ARG A 18 -5.67 40.39 -33.63
CA ARG A 18 -4.69 39.29 -33.61
C ARG A 18 -3.45 39.67 -32.80
N MET A 19 -2.97 40.89 -32.86
CA MET A 19 -1.82 41.38 -32.10
C MET A 19 -2.13 41.39 -30.59
N ASP A 20 -3.36 41.78 -30.18
CA ASP A 20 -3.80 41.74 -28.81
C ASP A 20 -3.82 40.32 -28.26
N VAL A 21 -4.29 39.34 -29.05
CA VAL A 21 -4.30 37.91 -28.63
C VAL A 21 -2.88 37.35 -28.53
N ILE A 22 -1.98 37.66 -29.49
CA ILE A 22 -0.57 37.26 -29.45
C ILE A 22 0.12 37.88 -28.23
N GLY A 23 -0.12 39.16 -27.95
CA GLY A 23 0.42 39.85 -26.78
C GLY A 23 -0.02 39.19 -25.47
N ASN A 24 -1.28 38.80 -25.38
CA ASN A 24 -1.81 38.06 -24.21
C ASN A 24 -1.17 36.65 -24.09
N ASN A 25 -1.00 35.93 -25.20
CA ASN A 25 -0.32 34.62 -25.15
C ASN A 25 1.12 34.77 -24.64
N ILE A 26 1.89 35.74 -25.15
CA ILE A 26 3.28 36.00 -24.74
C ILE A 26 3.34 36.38 -23.26
N ALA A 27 2.45 37.28 -22.81
CA ALA A 27 2.41 37.70 -21.41
C ALA A 27 2.18 36.52 -20.43
N ASN A 28 1.45 35.49 -20.86
CA ASN A 28 1.07 34.34 -20.04
C ASN A 28 1.88 33.07 -20.33
N VAL A 29 3.05 33.16 -20.96
CA VAL A 29 3.89 31.98 -21.24
C VAL A 29 4.36 31.25 -19.99
N ASN A 30 4.59 31.96 -18.89
CA ASN A 30 5.00 31.39 -17.60
C ASN A 30 3.83 31.16 -16.64
N THR A 31 2.60 31.36 -17.08
CA THR A 31 1.42 31.18 -16.23
C THR A 31 1.00 29.72 -16.20
N VAL A 32 0.91 29.14 -15.00
CA VAL A 32 0.53 27.73 -14.79
C VAL A 32 -0.88 27.48 -15.34
N GLY A 33 -1.02 26.42 -16.13
CA GLY A 33 -2.31 25.99 -16.69
C GLY A 33 -2.90 26.92 -17.74
N TYR A 34 -2.18 27.96 -18.18
CA TYR A 34 -2.66 28.85 -19.23
C TYR A 34 -2.76 28.15 -20.57
N LYS A 35 -3.85 28.40 -21.29
CA LYS A 35 -4.08 27.88 -22.65
C LYS A 35 -4.13 29.02 -23.64
N GLY A 36 -3.22 28.98 -24.60
CA GLY A 36 -3.07 29.96 -25.67
C GLY A 36 -4.34 30.05 -26.51
N SER A 37 -4.56 31.23 -27.08
CA SER A 37 -5.67 31.48 -28.02
C SER A 37 -5.13 31.80 -29.39
N ARG A 38 -5.86 31.43 -30.44
CA ARG A 38 -5.56 31.80 -31.82
C ARG A 38 -6.73 32.54 -32.45
N VAL A 39 -6.43 33.43 -33.38
CA VAL A 39 -7.42 34.17 -34.16
C VAL A 39 -7.48 33.58 -35.57
N THR A 40 -8.68 33.28 -36.04
CA THR A 40 -8.94 32.92 -37.44
C THR A 40 -9.70 34.01 -38.16
N PHE A 41 -9.48 34.17 -39.46
CA PHE A 41 -10.09 35.19 -40.28
C PHE A 41 -10.96 34.57 -41.36
N GLN A 42 -11.98 35.33 -41.78
CA GLN A 42 -12.85 35.00 -42.93
C GLN A 42 -13.07 36.24 -43.80
N ASP A 43 -13.36 36.04 -45.07
CA ASP A 43 -13.85 37.11 -45.95
C ASP A 43 -15.28 37.51 -45.52
N VAL A 44 -15.59 38.80 -45.59
CA VAL A 44 -16.89 39.32 -45.14
C VAL A 44 -17.97 39.10 -46.19
N LEU A 45 -17.80 39.68 -47.33
CA LEU A 45 -18.77 39.59 -48.43
C LEU A 45 -18.05 39.90 -49.75
N SER A 46 -18.39 39.19 -50.80
CA SER A 46 -17.94 39.50 -52.18
C SER A 46 -19.07 40.04 -53.00
N GLN A 47 -18.90 41.24 -53.51
CA GLN A 47 -19.88 41.87 -54.42
C GLN A 47 -19.71 41.30 -55.82
N THR A 48 -20.76 40.67 -56.37
CA THR A 48 -20.81 40.19 -57.72
C THR A 48 -21.02 41.32 -58.72
N VAL A 49 -19.98 41.61 -59.55
CA VAL A 49 -20.06 42.62 -60.64
C VAL A 49 -20.72 42.02 -61.87
N ARG A 50 -20.47 40.73 -62.15
CA ARG A 50 -21.13 39.96 -63.18
C ARG A 50 -21.33 38.53 -62.73
N GLY A 51 -22.54 38.02 -62.95
CA GLY A 51 -22.88 36.63 -62.63
C GLY A 51 -22.24 35.63 -63.61
N ALA A 52 -22.17 34.38 -63.20
CA ALA A 52 -21.78 33.26 -64.06
C ALA A 52 -22.86 33.03 -65.15
N SER A 53 -22.46 32.64 -66.34
CA SER A 53 -23.40 32.15 -67.35
C SER A 53 -23.01 30.76 -67.83
N ALA A 54 -23.98 29.94 -68.13
CA ALA A 54 -23.78 28.62 -68.72
C ALA A 54 -23.35 28.77 -70.18
N GLY A 55 -22.59 27.83 -70.70
CA GLY A 55 -22.28 27.69 -72.13
C GLY A 55 -23.53 27.26 -72.89
N ASN A 56 -23.71 27.77 -74.08
CA ASN A 56 -24.83 27.42 -74.99
C ASN A 56 -24.28 26.95 -76.36
N GLY A 57 -23.80 25.79 -76.49
CA GLY A 57 -23.35 25.12 -77.69
C GLY A 57 -22.38 25.93 -78.65
N ALA A 58 -22.57 27.25 -78.77
CA ALA A 58 -21.76 28.14 -79.60
C ALA A 58 -20.72 28.97 -78.84
N ARG A 59 -20.90 29.11 -77.52
CA ARG A 59 -19.98 29.84 -76.62
C ARG A 59 -19.80 29.11 -75.33
N GLY A 60 -18.56 29.09 -74.78
CA GLY A 60 -18.29 28.55 -73.44
C GLY A 60 -18.94 29.40 -72.35
N GLY A 61 -19.15 28.78 -71.20
CA GLY A 61 -19.64 29.46 -70.01
C GLY A 61 -18.67 30.54 -69.51
N THR A 62 -19.18 31.55 -68.81
CA THR A 62 -18.36 32.61 -68.22
C THR A 62 -18.37 32.54 -66.73
N ASN A 63 -17.20 32.69 -66.13
CA ASN A 63 -17.06 32.72 -64.68
C ASN A 63 -17.61 34.03 -64.06
N PRO A 64 -18.08 33.98 -62.78
CA PRO A 64 -18.52 35.18 -62.11
C PRO A 64 -17.35 36.14 -61.86
N MET A 65 -17.59 37.46 -61.97
CA MET A 65 -16.66 38.49 -61.51
C MET A 65 -17.12 39.02 -60.19
N GLN A 66 -16.30 38.77 -59.14
CA GLN A 66 -16.61 39.16 -57.77
C GLN A 66 -15.48 39.97 -57.17
N VAL A 67 -15.80 40.95 -56.32
CA VAL A 67 -14.84 41.80 -55.61
C VAL A 67 -15.13 41.69 -54.12
N GLY A 68 -14.13 41.26 -53.32
CA GLY A 68 -14.23 41.16 -51.88
C GLY A 68 -14.30 42.55 -51.20
N LEU A 69 -15.00 42.65 -50.10
CA LEU A 69 -15.18 43.89 -49.32
C LEU A 69 -14.32 43.92 -48.04
N GLY A 70 -13.38 42.99 -47.87
CA GLY A 70 -12.48 42.92 -46.74
C GLY A 70 -12.62 41.61 -45.95
N MET A 71 -12.04 41.59 -44.77
CA MET A 71 -12.04 40.42 -43.87
C MET A 71 -12.63 40.74 -42.52
N GLY A 72 -13.09 39.70 -41.81
CA GLY A 72 -13.55 39.74 -40.41
C GLY A 72 -12.86 38.71 -39.58
N VAL A 73 -12.95 38.84 -38.25
CA VAL A 73 -12.58 37.76 -37.34
C VAL A 73 -13.65 36.68 -37.43
N ALA A 74 -13.26 35.45 -37.72
CA ALA A 74 -14.15 34.30 -37.76
C ALA A 74 -14.33 33.70 -36.33
N SER A 75 -13.20 33.48 -35.64
CA SER A 75 -13.21 32.95 -34.27
C SER A 75 -11.95 33.36 -33.51
N ILE A 76 -12.04 33.29 -32.19
CA ILE A 76 -10.91 33.34 -31.27
C ILE A 76 -10.98 32.06 -30.45
N ASP A 77 -10.22 31.04 -30.82
CA ASP A 77 -10.28 29.70 -30.24
C ASP A 77 -9.22 29.55 -29.16
N THR A 78 -9.58 28.95 -28.02
CA THR A 78 -8.61 28.50 -27.02
C THR A 78 -8.10 27.10 -27.36
N LEU A 79 -6.78 26.92 -27.35
CA LEU A 79 -6.12 25.65 -27.66
C LEU A 79 -5.89 24.84 -26.38
N PHE A 80 -6.55 23.72 -26.24
CA PHE A 80 -6.44 22.84 -25.06
C PHE A 80 -5.46 21.67 -25.29
N THR A 81 -4.36 21.93 -25.98
CA THR A 81 -3.24 20.99 -26.01
C THR A 81 -2.48 21.01 -24.69
N ASP A 82 -1.86 19.89 -24.33
CA ASP A 82 -1.05 19.82 -23.11
C ASP A 82 0.18 20.74 -23.23
N GLY A 83 0.53 21.41 -22.13
CA GLY A 83 1.76 22.16 -21.98
C GLY A 83 2.91 21.27 -21.50
N SER A 84 4.08 21.85 -21.28
CA SER A 84 5.19 21.15 -20.63
C SER A 84 4.92 20.96 -19.14
N PHE A 85 5.40 19.85 -18.58
CA PHE A 85 5.29 19.58 -17.15
C PHE A 85 6.55 20.01 -16.44
N GLN A 86 6.41 20.80 -15.38
CA GLN A 86 7.50 21.27 -14.54
C GLN A 86 7.41 20.61 -13.16
N PRO A 87 8.42 19.84 -12.72
CA PRO A 87 8.46 19.27 -11.38
C PRO A 87 8.66 20.37 -10.34
N THR A 88 7.83 20.34 -9.30
CA THR A 88 7.90 21.28 -8.17
C THR A 88 8.38 20.61 -6.88
N GLY A 89 8.28 19.27 -6.79
CA GLY A 89 8.58 18.50 -5.59
C GLY A 89 7.56 18.67 -4.46
N LYS A 90 6.49 19.46 -4.68
CA LYS A 90 5.41 19.65 -3.71
C LYS A 90 4.32 18.60 -3.97
N PRO A 91 4.04 17.69 -3.02
CA PRO A 91 3.11 16.57 -3.22
C PRO A 91 1.64 17.00 -3.43
N THR A 92 1.31 18.27 -3.13
CA THR A 92 -0.03 18.85 -3.32
C THR A 92 -0.23 19.45 -4.71
N ASP A 93 0.85 19.71 -5.46
CA ASP A 93 0.76 20.18 -6.83
C ASP A 93 0.38 19.03 -7.75
N LEU A 94 -0.53 19.29 -8.67
CA LEU A 94 -1.05 18.30 -9.61
C LEU A 94 -1.05 18.84 -11.03
N SER A 95 -0.71 18.01 -12.00
CA SER A 95 -0.96 18.28 -13.41
C SER A 95 -1.80 17.17 -14.03
N ILE A 96 -2.51 17.48 -15.10
CA ILE A 96 -3.33 16.52 -15.84
C ILE A 96 -2.61 16.16 -17.13
N GLN A 97 -2.32 14.90 -17.33
CA GLN A 97 -1.80 14.37 -18.56
C GLN A 97 -2.95 13.85 -19.42
N GLY A 98 -3.25 14.53 -20.52
CA GLY A 98 -4.37 14.23 -21.39
C GLY A 98 -5.61 15.10 -21.16
N ALA A 99 -6.79 14.60 -21.54
CA ALA A 99 -8.03 15.37 -21.50
C ALA A 99 -8.62 15.45 -20.07
N GLY A 100 -9.03 16.65 -19.65
CA GLY A 100 -9.70 16.86 -18.38
C GLY A 100 -9.47 18.25 -17.80
N PHE A 101 -10.24 18.57 -16.77
CA PHE A 101 -10.12 19.82 -16.00
C PHE A 101 -10.31 19.47 -14.53
N PHE A 102 -9.57 20.14 -13.67
CA PHE A 102 -9.89 20.17 -12.25
C PHE A 102 -11.23 20.89 -12.05
N ILE A 103 -12.00 20.41 -11.12
CA ILE A 103 -13.26 21.02 -10.72
C ILE A 103 -13.01 21.80 -9.45
N LEU A 104 -13.36 23.07 -9.46
CA LEU A 104 -13.32 23.94 -8.30
C LEU A 104 -14.73 24.32 -7.89
N THR A 105 -14.95 24.53 -6.60
CA THR A 105 -16.26 24.93 -6.08
C THR A 105 -16.14 26.00 -4.99
N ASP A 106 -17.09 26.92 -4.99
CA ASP A 106 -17.34 27.87 -3.88
C ASP A 106 -18.48 27.39 -2.96
N GLY A 107 -19.00 26.17 -3.20
CA GLY A 107 -20.15 25.61 -2.54
C GLY A 107 -21.45 25.76 -3.33
N THR A 108 -21.54 26.74 -4.25
CA THR A 108 -22.72 26.99 -5.09
C THR A 108 -22.43 26.76 -6.56
N ASN A 109 -21.30 27.28 -7.04
CA ASN A 109 -20.90 27.20 -8.44
C ASN A 109 -19.74 26.22 -8.64
N GLN A 110 -19.69 25.65 -9.84
CA GLN A 110 -18.56 24.86 -10.28
C GLN A 110 -17.78 25.63 -11.34
N LEU A 111 -16.48 25.72 -11.14
CA LEU A 111 -15.51 26.31 -12.05
C LEU A 111 -14.52 25.23 -12.47
N TYR A 112 -13.88 25.42 -13.58
CA TYR A 112 -12.97 24.44 -14.16
C TYR A 112 -11.61 25.07 -14.43
N THR A 113 -10.52 24.34 -14.19
CA THR A 113 -9.19 24.87 -14.42
C THR A 113 -8.22 23.76 -14.85
N ARG A 114 -7.12 24.16 -15.49
CA ARG A 114 -5.96 23.32 -15.73
C ARG A 114 -4.81 23.65 -14.79
N ALA A 115 -4.89 24.76 -14.06
CA ALA A 115 -3.91 25.12 -13.05
C ALA A 115 -4.05 24.19 -11.85
N GLY A 116 -2.97 23.51 -11.47
CA GLY A 116 -2.96 22.51 -10.40
C GLY A 116 -2.09 22.90 -9.21
N ASN A 117 -1.81 24.18 -9.02
CA ASN A 117 -1.08 24.72 -7.88
C ASN A 117 -1.97 24.78 -6.63
N PHE A 118 -2.22 23.63 -6.03
CA PHE A 118 -3.12 23.47 -4.90
C PHE A 118 -2.38 23.37 -3.56
N ASP A 119 -3.11 23.66 -2.49
CA ASP A 119 -2.61 23.51 -1.12
C ASP A 119 -3.73 23.21 -0.14
N PHE A 120 -3.36 22.76 1.06
CA PHE A 120 -4.29 22.61 2.17
C PHE A 120 -4.22 23.83 3.08
N ASP A 121 -5.37 24.36 3.44
CA ASP A 121 -5.46 25.43 4.45
C ASP A 121 -5.39 24.87 5.88
N ASN A 122 -5.44 25.77 6.85
CA ASN A 122 -5.41 25.40 8.27
C ASN A 122 -6.63 24.61 8.76
N GLU A 123 -7.73 24.63 8.00
CA GLU A 123 -8.93 23.83 8.29
C GLU A 123 -8.95 22.48 7.57
N GLY A 124 -7.94 22.22 6.72
CA GLY A 124 -7.81 21.02 5.90
C GLY A 124 -8.58 21.06 4.59
N ASN A 125 -9.06 22.24 4.13
CA ASN A 125 -9.64 22.36 2.79
C ASN A 125 -8.53 22.30 1.74
N TYR A 126 -8.72 21.50 0.70
CA TYR A 126 -7.84 21.44 -0.46
C TYR A 126 -8.30 22.49 -1.46
N LEU A 127 -7.50 23.52 -1.72
CA LEU A 127 -7.91 24.71 -2.43
C LEU A 127 -6.81 25.31 -3.31
N VAL A 128 -7.20 26.28 -4.15
CA VAL A 128 -6.29 27.16 -4.88
C VAL A 128 -5.89 28.33 -3.96
N PRO A 129 -4.60 28.46 -3.54
CA PRO A 129 -4.19 29.49 -2.57
C PRO A 129 -4.49 30.93 -2.97
N GLY A 130 -4.53 31.24 -4.29
CA GLY A 130 -4.75 32.60 -4.78
C GLY A 130 -6.22 33.04 -4.75
N THR A 131 -7.18 32.13 -4.87
CA THR A 131 -8.60 32.43 -5.03
C THR A 131 -9.47 31.87 -3.89
N GLY A 132 -8.95 30.86 -3.13
CA GLY A 132 -9.69 30.20 -2.07
C GLY A 132 -10.77 29.21 -2.55
N PHE A 133 -10.92 28.98 -3.85
CA PHE A 133 -11.83 27.96 -4.36
C PHE A 133 -11.33 26.56 -3.99
N ARG A 134 -12.24 25.72 -3.47
CA ARG A 134 -11.91 24.35 -3.07
C ARG A 134 -11.87 23.42 -4.28
N VAL A 135 -10.88 22.54 -4.30
CA VAL A 135 -10.81 21.45 -5.27
C VAL A 135 -11.92 20.46 -4.96
N ALA A 136 -12.69 20.12 -5.97
CA ALA A 136 -13.83 19.23 -5.81
C ALA A 136 -13.47 17.77 -6.11
N GLY A 137 -14.10 16.88 -5.36
CA GLY A 137 -13.89 15.44 -5.45
C GLY A 137 -14.82 14.68 -4.52
N TRP A 138 -14.40 13.49 -4.14
CA TRP A 138 -15.12 12.64 -3.20
C TRP A 138 -14.26 12.45 -1.95
N VAL A 139 -14.87 12.60 -0.80
CA VAL A 139 -14.24 12.27 0.49
C VAL A 139 -14.50 10.80 0.79
N ALA A 140 -13.50 10.10 1.31
CA ALA A 140 -13.65 8.71 1.74
C ALA A 140 -14.51 8.64 3.01
N ASP A 141 -15.17 7.51 3.21
CA ASP A 141 -15.85 7.18 4.45
C ASP A 141 -14.85 6.79 5.58
N GLU A 142 -15.38 6.46 6.75
CA GLU A 142 -14.55 6.05 7.90
C GLU A 142 -13.75 4.77 7.63
N SER A 143 -14.17 3.93 6.70
CA SER A 143 -13.45 2.72 6.28
C SER A 143 -12.40 2.97 5.19
N GLY A 144 -12.30 4.21 4.67
CA GLY A 144 -11.37 4.57 3.60
C GLY A 144 -11.88 4.23 2.20
N VAL A 145 -13.19 4.01 2.03
CA VAL A 145 -13.81 3.73 0.74
C VAL A 145 -14.34 5.02 0.11
N VAL A 146 -13.98 5.27 -1.15
CA VAL A 146 -14.44 6.42 -1.92
C VAL A 146 -15.62 6.02 -2.80
N ASN A 147 -16.75 6.72 -2.66
CA ASN A 147 -17.90 6.54 -3.56
C ASN A 147 -17.83 7.53 -4.73
N ALA A 148 -17.19 7.14 -5.81
CA ALA A 148 -17.04 7.96 -7.02
C ALA A 148 -18.34 8.17 -7.83
N ASN A 149 -19.46 7.53 -7.46
CA ASN A 149 -20.77 7.75 -8.07
C ASN A 149 -21.61 8.78 -7.30
N GLY A 150 -21.11 9.25 -6.15
CA GLY A 150 -21.78 10.27 -5.35
C GLY A 150 -21.62 11.70 -5.91
N PRO A 151 -22.31 12.68 -5.32
CA PRO A 151 -22.13 14.08 -5.68
C PRO A 151 -20.69 14.54 -5.37
N VAL A 152 -20.14 15.36 -6.24
CA VAL A 152 -18.82 15.96 -6.06
C VAL A 152 -18.93 17.15 -5.14
N THR A 153 -18.11 17.17 -4.09
CA THR A 153 -18.05 18.24 -3.09
C THR A 153 -16.62 18.77 -2.94
N GLY A 154 -16.45 19.92 -2.32
CA GLY A 154 -15.10 20.41 -1.98
C GLY A 154 -14.40 19.45 -1.02
N ILE A 155 -13.18 19.04 -1.35
CA ILE A 155 -12.39 18.14 -0.53
C ILE A 155 -11.96 18.86 0.75
N LYS A 156 -12.30 18.27 1.90
CA LYS A 156 -11.86 18.73 3.22
C LYS A 156 -11.33 17.54 4.01
N ILE A 157 -10.08 17.62 4.41
CA ILE A 157 -9.39 16.63 5.27
C ILE A 157 -9.03 17.37 6.55
N PRO A 158 -9.81 17.25 7.63
CA PRO A 158 -9.56 17.98 8.87
C PRO A 158 -8.13 17.75 9.39
N VAL A 159 -7.56 18.78 10.00
CA VAL A 159 -6.27 18.65 10.68
C VAL A 159 -6.47 17.81 11.94
N GLY A 160 -5.52 16.93 12.23
CA GLY A 160 -5.61 16.05 13.40
C GLY A 160 -6.56 14.85 13.23
N VAL A 161 -6.86 14.45 11.99
CA VAL A 161 -7.56 13.17 11.74
C VAL A 161 -6.82 12.05 12.43
N THR A 162 -7.55 11.30 13.24
CA THR A 162 -7.03 10.12 13.93
C THR A 162 -7.54 8.85 13.26
N MET A 163 -6.70 7.85 13.22
CA MET A 163 -7.10 6.48 12.89
C MET A 163 -7.34 5.75 14.21
N ALA A 164 -8.54 5.20 14.37
CA ALA A 164 -8.86 4.37 15.52
C ALA A 164 -7.96 3.13 15.56
N ALA A 165 -7.66 2.66 16.76
CA ALA A 165 -6.96 1.41 16.96
C ALA A 165 -7.77 0.25 16.38
N LYS A 166 -7.07 -0.74 15.85
CA LYS A 166 -7.64 -2.02 15.44
C LYS A 166 -7.14 -3.09 16.37
N VAL A 167 -8.07 -3.75 17.09
CA VAL A 167 -7.74 -4.86 17.97
C VAL A 167 -7.06 -5.99 17.17
N SER A 168 -6.03 -6.60 17.76
CA SER A 168 -5.39 -7.79 17.20
C SER A 168 -6.32 -8.99 17.34
N THR A 169 -6.56 -9.70 16.25
CA THR A 169 -7.40 -10.90 16.19
C THR A 169 -6.65 -12.12 15.69
N GLN A 170 -5.56 -11.89 14.97
CA GLN A 170 -4.76 -12.96 14.40
C GLN A 170 -3.27 -12.63 14.50
N THR A 171 -2.47 -13.66 14.77
CA THR A 171 -1.02 -13.63 14.59
C THR A 171 -0.62 -14.62 13.52
N THR A 172 0.35 -14.24 12.69
CA THR A 172 0.92 -15.10 11.66
C THR A 172 2.39 -15.30 11.96
N SER A 173 2.78 -16.53 12.26
CA SER A 173 4.19 -16.90 12.40
C SER A 173 4.72 -17.37 11.06
N ALA A 174 5.83 -16.78 10.61
CA ALA A 174 6.49 -17.11 9.36
C ALA A 174 8.01 -17.19 9.55
N GLY A 175 8.68 -17.97 8.73
CA GLY A 175 10.13 -18.15 8.77
C GLY A 175 10.54 -19.60 9.01
N ASN A 176 11.79 -19.80 9.39
CA ASN A 176 12.39 -21.12 9.53
C ASN A 176 12.73 -21.44 10.99
N LEU A 177 12.41 -22.65 11.44
CA LEU A 177 12.91 -23.27 12.66
C LEU A 177 13.97 -24.30 12.23
N SER A 178 15.22 -24.13 12.63
CA SER A 178 16.35 -24.93 12.14
C SER A 178 16.16 -26.43 12.35
N ALA A 179 16.19 -27.20 11.26
CA ALA A 179 16.17 -28.66 11.33
C ALA A 179 17.46 -29.23 11.94
N ASP A 180 18.61 -28.52 11.76
CA ASP A 180 19.92 -28.97 12.26
C ASP A 180 20.21 -28.54 13.70
N ALA A 181 19.35 -27.70 14.29
CA ALA A 181 19.53 -27.26 15.66
C ALA A 181 19.50 -28.47 16.61
N PRO A 182 20.29 -28.48 17.68
CA PRO A 182 20.21 -29.53 18.72
C PRO A 182 18.83 -29.60 19.37
N VAL A 183 18.42 -30.78 19.83
CA VAL A 183 17.25 -30.91 20.70
C VAL A 183 17.45 -30.05 21.95
N GLY A 184 16.41 -29.35 22.39
CA GLY A 184 16.47 -28.36 23.48
C GLY A 184 16.81 -26.93 23.01
N THR A 185 17.04 -26.69 21.70
CA THR A 185 17.24 -25.33 21.18
C THR A 185 15.97 -24.49 21.41
N VAL A 186 16.18 -23.25 21.87
CA VAL A 186 15.12 -22.29 22.17
C VAL A 186 15.18 -21.11 21.20
N VAL A 187 14.06 -20.81 20.56
CA VAL A 187 13.90 -19.66 19.66
C VAL A 187 12.75 -18.77 20.19
N GLN A 188 12.98 -17.47 20.32
CA GLN A 188 11.97 -16.52 20.79
C GLN A 188 11.51 -15.60 19.67
N ALA A 189 10.21 -15.38 19.56
CA ALA A 189 9.59 -14.51 18.60
C ALA A 189 8.60 -13.57 19.32
N PRO A 190 9.06 -12.39 19.77
CA PRO A 190 8.20 -11.42 20.43
C PRO A 190 7.36 -10.66 19.41
N VAL A 191 6.12 -10.31 19.78
CA VAL A 191 5.21 -9.46 19.01
C VAL A 191 4.41 -8.56 19.96
N GLU A 192 4.04 -7.37 19.50
CA GLU A 192 3.16 -6.47 20.22
C GLU A 192 1.72 -6.63 19.70
N LEU A 193 0.78 -6.96 20.55
CA LEU A 193 -0.66 -7.00 20.24
C LEU A 193 -1.31 -5.71 20.69
N TYR A 194 -2.41 -5.31 20.05
CA TYR A 194 -3.17 -4.13 20.44
C TYR A 194 -4.57 -4.50 20.87
N ASP A 195 -5.01 -3.94 21.99
CA ASP A 195 -6.37 -4.08 22.49
C ASP A 195 -7.36 -3.10 21.82
N SER A 196 -8.62 -3.13 22.21
CA SER A 196 -9.66 -2.25 21.65
C SER A 196 -9.47 -0.76 21.98
N LEU A 197 -8.63 -0.43 22.95
CA LEU A 197 -8.25 0.94 23.30
C LEU A 197 -6.95 1.37 22.61
N GLY A 198 -6.27 0.44 21.91
CA GLY A 198 -4.99 0.70 21.24
C GLY A 198 -3.77 0.59 22.14
N ILE A 199 -3.92 0.00 23.34
CA ILE A 199 -2.81 -0.25 24.23
C ILE A 199 -2.03 -1.46 23.71
N ALA A 200 -0.70 -1.32 23.67
CA ALA A 200 0.19 -2.39 23.21
C ALA A 200 0.50 -3.36 24.36
N HIS A 201 0.33 -4.65 24.09
CA HIS A 201 0.64 -5.76 25.00
C HIS A 201 1.72 -6.65 24.38
N LYS A 202 2.80 -6.91 25.10
CA LYS A 202 3.90 -7.74 24.61
C LYS A 202 3.57 -9.21 24.78
N MET A 203 3.39 -9.91 23.66
CA MET A 203 3.29 -11.36 23.60
C MET A 203 4.63 -11.94 23.16
N ASN A 204 5.07 -13.01 23.81
CA ASN A 204 6.26 -13.75 23.40
C ASN A 204 5.88 -15.20 23.10
N THR A 205 6.22 -15.65 21.90
CA THR A 205 6.11 -17.06 21.54
C THR A 205 7.51 -17.67 21.54
N THR A 206 7.73 -18.63 22.42
CA THR A 206 8.98 -19.33 22.57
C THR A 206 8.84 -20.72 21.96
N TYR A 207 9.71 -21.06 21.04
CA TYR A 207 9.76 -22.36 20.37
C TYR A 207 10.88 -23.21 20.96
N TYR A 208 10.57 -24.46 21.28
CA TYR A 208 11.50 -25.45 21.86
C TYR A 208 11.60 -26.65 20.93
N LYS A 209 12.79 -27.01 20.52
CA LYS A 209 13.00 -28.19 19.68
C LYS A 209 12.97 -29.46 20.52
N ILE A 210 12.05 -30.38 20.19
CA ILE A 210 11.86 -31.64 20.90
C ILE A 210 12.52 -32.80 20.16
N ASP A 211 12.33 -32.88 18.86
CA ASP A 211 12.94 -33.86 17.99
C ASP A 211 13.24 -33.30 16.58
N ASN A 212 13.60 -34.14 15.63
CA ASN A 212 13.98 -33.70 14.27
C ASN A 212 12.83 -33.08 13.48
N THR A 213 11.57 -33.39 13.85
CA THR A 213 10.38 -32.98 13.11
C THR A 213 9.37 -32.22 13.98
N THR A 214 9.59 -32.18 15.31
CA THR A 214 8.63 -31.64 16.26
C THR A 214 9.23 -30.51 17.08
N TRP A 215 8.47 -29.42 17.18
CA TRP A 215 8.74 -28.28 18.04
C TRP A 215 7.55 -28.02 18.97
N LEU A 216 7.82 -27.57 20.18
CA LEU A 216 6.80 -27.00 21.05
C LEU A 216 6.85 -25.49 20.99
N SER A 217 5.71 -24.83 20.98
CA SER A 217 5.60 -23.39 21.18
C SER A 217 4.88 -23.09 22.48
N LYS A 218 5.46 -22.17 23.26
CA LYS A 218 4.86 -21.60 24.46
C LYS A 218 4.56 -20.14 24.19
N THR A 219 3.29 -19.77 24.24
CA THR A 219 2.84 -18.39 24.09
C THR A 219 2.50 -17.81 25.47
N THR A 220 3.12 -16.69 25.80
CA THR A 220 2.92 -15.97 27.06
C THR A 220 2.78 -14.49 26.79
N VAL A 221 2.09 -13.77 27.66
CA VAL A 221 2.05 -12.30 27.63
C VAL A 221 2.73 -11.78 28.90
N SER A 222 3.68 -10.84 28.69
CA SER A 222 4.51 -10.29 29.78
C SER A 222 4.00 -8.91 30.19
N ASP A 223 2.72 -8.80 30.57
CA ASP A 223 2.13 -7.52 30.95
C ASP A 223 1.28 -7.70 32.22
N ALA A 224 1.59 -6.92 33.26
CA ALA A 224 0.86 -6.93 34.51
C ALA A 224 -0.59 -6.41 34.40
N SER A 225 -0.91 -5.71 33.29
CA SER A 225 -2.24 -5.16 33.03
C SER A 225 -3.20 -6.13 32.37
N ILE A 226 -2.82 -7.39 32.20
CA ILE A 226 -3.64 -8.40 31.55
C ILE A 226 -3.59 -9.74 32.29
N THR A 227 -4.68 -10.46 32.16
CA THR A 227 -4.75 -11.88 32.52
C THR A 227 -4.80 -12.70 31.25
N ALA A 228 -3.81 -13.55 31.04
CA ALA A 228 -3.75 -14.46 29.91
C ALA A 228 -3.25 -15.81 30.37
N ASP A 229 -3.86 -16.86 29.87
CA ASP A 229 -3.41 -18.22 30.11
C ASP A 229 -2.15 -18.50 29.25
N THR A 230 -1.23 -19.30 29.77
CA THR A 230 -0.13 -19.82 28.99
C THR A 230 -0.66 -20.86 28.01
N GLN A 231 -0.45 -20.64 26.70
CA GLN A 231 -0.85 -21.62 25.71
C GLN A 231 0.35 -22.39 25.18
N TRP A 232 0.21 -23.71 25.15
CA TRP A 232 1.18 -24.62 24.59
C TRP A 232 0.64 -25.22 23.29
N GLN A 233 1.52 -25.38 22.31
CA GLN A 233 1.19 -25.98 21.02
C GLN A 233 2.32 -26.89 20.58
N GLN A 234 2.00 -28.05 20.06
CA GLN A 234 2.93 -28.92 19.38
C GLN A 234 2.87 -28.67 17.89
N ILE A 235 4.00 -28.40 17.27
CA ILE A 235 4.15 -28.11 15.84
C ILE A 235 4.92 -29.28 15.23
N THR A 236 4.34 -29.92 14.23
CA THR A 236 4.93 -31.05 13.53
C THR A 236 5.23 -30.67 12.09
N PHE A 237 6.41 -31.06 11.61
CA PHE A 237 6.85 -30.87 10.24
C PHE A 237 6.91 -32.20 9.48
N ASN A 238 6.74 -32.13 8.17
CA ASN A 238 7.02 -33.27 7.29
C ASN A 238 8.53 -33.49 7.18
N THR A 239 8.93 -34.67 6.76
CA THR A 239 10.35 -35.01 6.55
C THR A 239 11.06 -34.15 5.47
N ASN A 240 10.28 -33.44 4.65
CA ASN A 240 10.78 -32.45 3.69
C ASN A 240 10.89 -31.02 4.26
N GLY A 241 10.67 -30.82 5.56
CA GLY A 241 10.75 -29.53 6.23
C GLY A 241 9.53 -28.62 6.07
N SER A 242 8.48 -29.04 5.37
CA SER A 242 7.23 -28.27 5.29
C SER A 242 6.37 -28.45 6.54
N PHE A 243 5.61 -27.41 6.90
CA PHE A 243 4.63 -27.50 7.98
C PHE A 243 3.63 -28.65 7.73
N LYS A 244 3.34 -29.44 8.75
CA LYS A 244 2.37 -30.52 8.67
C LYS A 244 1.10 -30.17 9.45
N GLU A 245 1.26 -29.95 10.73
CA GLU A 245 0.15 -29.63 11.63
C GLU A 245 0.63 -28.95 12.91
N ALA A 246 -0.28 -28.25 13.58
CA ALA A 246 -0.08 -27.77 14.93
C ALA A 246 -1.34 -28.08 15.77
N VAL A 247 -1.14 -28.53 16.98
CA VAL A 247 -2.22 -28.87 17.92
C VAL A 247 -1.98 -28.19 19.26
N THR A 248 -3.04 -27.70 19.90
CA THR A 248 -2.95 -27.19 21.26
C THR A 248 -2.76 -28.38 22.19
N ILE A 249 -1.82 -28.26 23.11
CA ILE A 249 -1.56 -29.25 24.15
C ILE A 249 -1.79 -28.62 25.53
N GLU A 250 -2.29 -29.36 26.45
CA GLU A 250 -2.28 -28.93 27.87
C GLU A 250 -0.88 -29.18 28.42
N PRO A 251 -0.29 -28.22 29.17
CA PRO A 251 1.00 -28.46 29.80
C PRO A 251 0.83 -29.66 30.75
N PRO A 252 1.81 -30.58 30.79
CA PRO A 252 1.76 -31.70 31.75
C PRO A 252 1.67 -31.13 33.17
N ASP A 253 0.85 -31.77 34.00
CA ASP A 253 0.75 -31.40 35.39
C ASP A 253 2.13 -31.62 36.06
N PRO A 254 2.78 -30.57 36.58
CA PRO A 254 4.09 -30.71 37.22
C PRO A 254 4.07 -31.58 38.46
N THR A 255 2.88 -31.93 38.96
CA THR A 255 2.70 -32.86 40.10
C THR A 255 2.49 -34.32 39.67
N ALA A 256 2.30 -34.55 38.36
CA ALA A 256 2.19 -35.89 37.80
C ALA A 256 3.58 -36.57 37.84
N SER A 257 3.71 -37.58 38.61
CA SER A 257 4.99 -38.22 39.00
C SER A 257 5.42 -39.33 38.04
N SER A 258 4.97 -39.30 36.79
CA SER A 258 5.30 -40.40 35.90
C SER A 258 5.48 -39.99 34.42
N LEU A 259 6.56 -40.49 33.75
CA LEU A 259 7.02 -40.21 32.38
C LEU A 259 6.93 -41.48 31.55
N ASP A 260 6.23 -41.50 30.41
CA ASP A 260 6.20 -42.70 29.54
C ASP A 260 7.46 -42.74 28.67
N ILE A 261 8.45 -43.50 29.07
CA ILE A 261 9.66 -43.74 28.27
C ILE A 261 9.38 -44.96 27.38
N PRO A 262 9.48 -44.80 26.03
CA PRO A 262 9.28 -45.94 25.14
C PRO A 262 10.17 -47.11 25.58
N SER A 263 9.54 -48.26 25.81
CA SER A 263 10.23 -49.46 26.17
C SER A 263 11.31 -49.81 25.13
N PHE A 264 12.55 -49.93 25.53
CA PHE A 264 13.62 -50.40 24.65
C PHE A 264 14.22 -51.68 25.24
N LYS A 265 14.66 -52.53 24.29
CA LYS A 265 15.26 -53.81 24.65
C LYS A 265 16.74 -53.60 24.94
N MET A 266 17.21 -53.90 26.15
CA MET A 266 18.61 -53.81 26.48
C MET A 266 19.38 -55.00 25.84
N ASP A 267 20.38 -54.69 25.01
CA ASP A 267 21.24 -55.66 24.37
C ASP A 267 22.30 -56.18 25.37
N LYS A 268 22.55 -57.49 25.34
CA LYS A 268 23.65 -58.13 26.07
C LYS A 268 24.98 -58.10 25.35
N THR A 269 25.03 -57.51 24.14
CA THR A 269 26.28 -57.39 23.41
C THR A 269 27.26 -56.55 24.23
N PRO A 270 28.46 -57.07 24.54
CA PRO A 270 29.45 -56.31 25.32
C PRO A 270 29.72 -54.92 24.72
N ASN A 271 29.72 -53.90 25.59
CA ASN A 271 29.92 -52.50 25.23
C ASN A 271 28.86 -51.90 24.27
N ALA A 272 27.70 -52.53 24.12
CA ALA A 272 26.59 -51.92 23.37
C ALA A 272 26.07 -50.67 24.12
N VAL A 273 25.80 -49.62 23.36
CA VAL A 273 25.30 -48.35 23.90
C VAL A 273 23.89 -48.10 23.38
N HIS A 274 22.96 -47.93 24.29
CA HIS A 274 21.58 -47.50 23.99
C HIS A 274 21.35 -46.12 24.53
N THR A 275 20.85 -45.21 23.73
CA THR A 275 20.52 -43.85 24.15
C THR A 275 19.05 -43.55 23.86
N ALA A 276 18.34 -43.11 24.86
CA ALA A 276 16.97 -42.62 24.77
C ALA A 276 16.93 -41.12 25.18
N ASN A 277 16.30 -40.29 24.38
CA ASN A 277 16.15 -38.88 24.67
C ASN A 277 14.70 -38.58 24.93
N HIS A 278 14.44 -37.83 26.01
CA HIS A 278 13.11 -37.46 26.46
C HIS A 278 13.06 -35.97 26.79
N THR A 279 11.87 -35.40 26.68
CA THR A 279 11.61 -34.05 27.17
C THR A 279 10.74 -34.13 28.40
N ILE A 280 11.25 -33.61 29.53
CA ILE A 280 10.51 -33.46 30.79
C ILE A 280 10.24 -31.96 31.01
N PHE A 281 9.24 -31.65 31.81
CA PHE A 281 8.83 -30.26 32.05
C PHE A 281 8.99 -29.90 33.53
N ASP A 282 9.61 -28.76 33.83
CA ASP A 282 9.70 -28.25 35.20
C ASP A 282 8.34 -27.75 35.73
N ALA A 283 8.31 -27.36 37.01
CA ALA A 283 7.10 -26.82 37.66
C ALA A 283 6.52 -25.56 36.97
N ASN A 284 7.29 -24.90 36.13
CA ASN A 284 6.87 -23.73 35.34
C ASN A 284 6.46 -24.13 33.91
N GLY A 285 6.42 -25.42 33.61
CA GLY A 285 6.16 -25.95 32.28
C GLY A 285 7.28 -25.70 31.28
N THR A 286 8.53 -25.42 31.72
CA THR A 286 9.68 -25.28 30.82
C THR A 286 10.18 -26.66 30.40
N PRO A 287 10.33 -26.95 29.10
CA PRO A 287 10.83 -28.25 28.65
C PRO A 287 12.34 -28.37 28.86
N HIS A 288 12.75 -29.51 29.37
CA HIS A 288 14.15 -29.92 29.56
C HIS A 288 14.40 -31.20 28.78
N ALA A 289 15.36 -31.20 27.89
CA ALA A 289 15.74 -32.38 27.13
C ALA A 289 16.65 -33.25 28.02
N VAL A 290 16.25 -34.48 28.29
CA VAL A 290 17.01 -35.45 29.11
C VAL A 290 17.45 -36.62 28.24
N SER A 291 18.73 -36.91 28.26
CA SER A 291 19.33 -38.07 27.58
C SER A 291 19.66 -39.17 28.59
N MET A 292 19.16 -40.34 28.34
CA MET A 292 19.47 -41.54 29.12
C MET A 292 20.32 -42.45 28.25
N THR A 293 21.51 -42.77 28.73
CA THR A 293 22.42 -43.67 28.03
C THR A 293 22.70 -44.91 28.89
N PHE A 294 22.52 -46.06 28.32
CA PHE A 294 22.83 -47.36 28.94
C PHE A 294 23.94 -48.03 28.18
N THR A 295 25.01 -48.39 28.84
CA THR A 295 26.16 -49.08 28.26
C THR A 295 26.33 -50.46 28.91
N THR A 296 26.31 -51.50 28.09
CA THR A 296 26.52 -52.89 28.55
C THR A 296 27.96 -53.09 29.00
N ASN A 297 28.18 -53.76 30.11
CA ASN A 297 29.52 -54.09 30.57
C ASN A 297 30.20 -55.13 29.65
N ALA A 298 31.51 -55.35 29.82
CA ALA A 298 32.29 -56.30 29.02
C ALA A 298 31.87 -57.78 29.20
N ALA A 299 31.17 -58.11 30.26
CA ALA A 299 30.67 -59.48 30.54
C ALA A 299 29.24 -59.70 29.97
N GLY A 300 28.52 -58.66 29.59
CA GLY A 300 27.15 -58.76 29.09
C GLY A 300 26.08 -59.05 30.16
N ASP A 301 26.43 -58.92 31.43
CA ASP A 301 25.56 -59.22 32.56
C ASP A 301 25.22 -57.99 33.43
N GLY A 302 25.67 -56.83 33.04
CA GLY A 302 25.39 -55.57 33.72
C GLY A 302 25.48 -54.36 32.79
N TRP A 303 24.91 -53.26 33.23
CA TRP A 303 24.87 -52.00 32.50
C TRP A 303 25.30 -50.82 33.38
N THR A 304 25.95 -49.86 32.76
CA THR A 304 26.17 -48.54 33.32
C THR A 304 25.12 -47.61 32.74
N TYR A 305 24.35 -46.91 33.57
CA TYR A 305 23.42 -45.91 33.11
C TYR A 305 23.93 -44.49 33.41
N LYS A 306 23.63 -43.59 32.52
CA LYS A 306 23.90 -42.15 32.64
C LYS A 306 22.68 -41.37 32.18
N ILE A 307 22.13 -40.57 33.11
CA ILE A 307 21.02 -39.68 32.82
C ILE A 307 21.54 -38.25 32.91
N SER A 308 21.40 -37.48 31.86
CA SER A 308 21.90 -36.12 31.80
C SER A 308 20.98 -35.19 31.02
N GLU A 309 20.88 -33.96 31.45
CA GLU A 309 20.17 -32.91 30.73
C GLU A 309 21.02 -32.50 29.50
N SER A 310 20.38 -32.48 28.31
CA SER A 310 21.00 -32.08 27.06
C SER A 310 20.91 -30.59 26.83
N GLY A 311 21.94 -29.97 26.25
CA GLY A 311 21.91 -28.56 25.85
C GLY A 311 22.20 -27.55 26.97
N VAL A 312 22.49 -28.01 28.19
CA VAL A 312 22.81 -27.16 29.34
C VAL A 312 24.30 -27.15 29.61
N LYS A 313 24.84 -25.97 29.99
CA LYS A 313 26.28 -25.79 30.20
C LYS A 313 26.85 -26.56 31.40
N ASN A 314 26.01 -26.88 32.38
CA ASN A 314 26.33 -27.71 33.53
C ASN A 314 25.15 -28.69 33.78
N PRO A 315 25.07 -29.79 33.03
CA PRO A 315 23.97 -30.73 33.14
C PRO A 315 23.99 -31.45 34.50
N VAL A 316 22.80 -31.67 35.05
CA VAL A 316 22.69 -32.63 36.14
C VAL A 316 22.95 -34.02 35.57
N VAL A 317 23.88 -34.70 36.14
CA VAL A 317 24.25 -36.07 35.73
C VAL A 317 24.03 -37.01 36.86
N VAL A 318 23.20 -38.03 36.62
CA VAL A 318 23.04 -39.18 37.53
C VAL A 318 23.60 -40.40 36.85
N GLU A 319 24.58 -41.04 37.43
CA GLU A 319 25.27 -42.22 36.88
C GLU A 319 25.20 -43.36 37.92
N GLY A 320 25.06 -44.56 37.42
CA GLY A 320 25.07 -45.74 38.25
C GLY A 320 25.31 -47.03 37.47
N THR A 321 25.41 -48.10 38.16
CA THR A 321 25.58 -49.45 37.57
C THR A 321 24.41 -50.33 38.03
N MET A 322 23.93 -51.17 37.12
CA MET A 322 22.94 -52.20 37.41
C MET A 322 23.36 -53.53 36.85
N GLY A 323 23.10 -54.59 37.57
CA GLY A 323 23.31 -55.98 37.17
C GLY A 323 21.99 -56.71 37.02
N TRP A 324 22.03 -57.86 36.35
CA TRP A 324 20.89 -58.76 36.22
C TRP A 324 21.20 -60.10 36.85
N ASN A 325 20.42 -60.54 37.83
CA ASN A 325 20.60 -61.82 38.53
C ASN A 325 19.76 -62.98 37.96
N GLY A 326 19.08 -62.77 36.85
CA GLY A 326 18.18 -63.74 36.22
C GLY A 326 16.69 -63.52 36.50
N THR A 327 16.33 -62.73 37.51
CA THR A 327 14.96 -62.44 37.93
C THR A 327 14.68 -60.97 38.25
N ALA A 328 15.71 -60.22 38.63
CA ALA A 328 15.56 -58.80 38.97
C ALA A 328 16.85 -58.02 38.72
N TYR A 329 16.74 -56.72 38.57
CA TYR A 329 17.89 -55.83 38.56
C TYR A 329 18.47 -55.68 39.95
N THR A 330 19.79 -55.61 40.02
CA THR A 330 20.57 -55.47 41.26
C THR A 330 21.50 -54.27 41.15
N GLY A 331 21.79 -53.64 42.28
CA GLY A 331 22.80 -52.58 42.34
C GLY A 331 22.27 -51.17 42.08
N ILE A 332 20.97 -51.01 41.95
CA ILE A 332 20.32 -49.68 41.82
C ILE A 332 19.33 -49.40 42.92
N THR A 333 19.09 -48.14 43.18
CA THR A 333 17.95 -47.66 43.99
C THR A 333 16.80 -47.40 43.02
N ASP A 334 15.76 -48.19 43.11
CA ASP A 334 14.53 -48.03 42.35
C ASP A 334 13.48 -47.31 43.21
N PRO A 335 12.91 -46.17 42.75
CA PRO A 335 13.16 -45.46 41.48
C PRO A 335 14.46 -44.64 41.48
N ILE A 336 15.02 -44.39 40.26
CA ILE A 336 16.15 -43.47 40.06
C ILE A 336 15.63 -42.04 40.18
N ALA A 337 16.11 -41.32 41.18
CA ALA A 337 15.72 -39.91 41.35
C ALA A 337 16.65 -38.97 40.56
N VAL A 338 16.09 -38.07 39.77
CA VAL A 338 16.82 -37.04 39.00
C VAL A 338 16.17 -35.67 39.25
N SER A 339 16.94 -34.63 39.56
CA SER A 339 16.45 -33.28 39.74
C SER A 339 16.83 -32.42 38.51
N VAL A 340 15.84 -31.92 37.78
CA VAL A 340 16.05 -31.09 36.59
C VAL A 340 15.19 -29.82 36.73
N GLY A 341 15.79 -28.65 36.49
CA GLY A 341 15.08 -27.37 36.61
C GLY A 341 14.49 -27.08 37.98
N GLY A 342 15.04 -27.71 39.04
CA GLY A 342 14.52 -27.61 40.42
C GLY A 342 13.32 -28.51 40.74
N THR A 343 12.87 -29.33 39.79
CA THR A 343 11.82 -30.34 39.95
C THR A 343 12.44 -31.73 40.04
N ASN A 344 11.97 -32.53 40.97
CA ASN A 344 12.44 -33.89 41.18
C ASN A 344 11.58 -34.88 40.40
N TYR A 345 12.23 -35.72 39.61
CA TYR A 345 11.62 -36.79 38.84
C TYR A 345 12.11 -38.12 39.35
N SER A 346 11.26 -39.16 39.28
CA SER A 346 11.60 -40.52 39.62
C SER A 346 11.41 -41.41 38.38
N PHE A 347 12.41 -42.19 38.06
CA PHE A 347 12.37 -43.15 36.95
C PHE A 347 12.31 -44.55 37.51
N ASP A 348 11.19 -45.26 37.29
CA ASP A 348 11.03 -46.67 37.69
C ASP A 348 11.59 -47.61 36.65
N ILE A 349 12.25 -48.63 37.07
CA ILE A 349 12.74 -49.72 36.22
C ILE A 349 11.72 -50.85 36.26
N GLY A 350 10.98 -51.03 35.16
CA GLY A 350 9.91 -52.02 35.08
C GLY A 350 10.36 -53.46 35.31
N THR A 351 9.45 -54.29 35.87
CA THR A 351 9.67 -55.74 36.05
C THR A 351 9.43 -56.51 34.75
N GLN A 352 10.23 -57.52 34.51
CA GLN A 352 10.16 -58.35 33.30
C GLN A 352 9.01 -59.36 33.37
N ASP A 353 8.18 -59.45 32.32
CA ASP A 353 7.12 -60.43 32.21
C ASP A 353 7.48 -61.74 31.49
N ASP A 354 8.63 -61.85 30.80
CA ASP A 354 9.02 -63.03 30.04
C ASP A 354 10.50 -63.39 30.19
N PRO A 355 10.84 -64.47 30.93
CA PRO A 355 12.21 -64.91 31.16
C PRO A 355 12.87 -65.54 29.93
N THR A 356 12.16 -65.83 28.83
CA THR A 356 12.69 -66.55 27.68
C THR A 356 13.22 -65.65 26.56
N VAL A 357 12.96 -64.34 26.59
CA VAL A 357 13.23 -63.41 25.47
C VAL A 357 14.36 -62.42 25.79
N GLY A 358 15.31 -62.75 26.62
CA GLY A 358 16.48 -61.89 26.90
C GLY A 358 16.14 -60.68 27.79
N PRO A 359 17.15 -59.91 28.22
CA PRO A 359 16.96 -58.94 29.30
C PRO A 359 15.98 -57.82 28.92
N ALA A 360 15.11 -57.69 29.83
CA ALA A 360 14.20 -56.58 30.16
C ALA A 360 13.90 -55.53 29.13
N VAL A 361 12.64 -55.42 28.89
CA VAL A 361 11.99 -54.22 28.44
C VAL A 361 12.12 -53.19 29.58
N PHE A 362 12.82 -52.13 29.35
CA PHE A 362 12.84 -50.98 30.26
C PHE A 362 11.50 -50.30 30.13
N ASN A 363 10.58 -50.62 31.02
CA ASN A 363 9.35 -49.85 31.19
C ASN A 363 9.61 -48.82 32.29
N ALA A 364 10.02 -47.66 31.92
CA ALA A 364 9.79 -46.51 32.78
C ALA A 364 8.31 -46.20 32.63
N ALA A 365 7.51 -46.72 33.56
CA ALA A 365 6.14 -46.32 33.65
C ALA A 365 6.11 -44.88 34.18
N LEU A 366 5.94 -43.94 33.27
CA LEU A 366 5.40 -42.64 33.57
C LEU A 366 3.91 -42.80 33.44
N ASP A 367 3.20 -42.55 34.53
CA ASP A 367 1.75 -42.60 34.54
C ASP A 367 1.22 -41.66 33.45
N ASP A 368 0.35 -42.25 32.66
CA ASP A 368 -0.34 -41.70 31.51
C ASP A 368 -0.85 -40.28 31.75
N THR A 369 0.01 -39.29 31.67
CA THR A 369 -0.43 -37.95 31.31
C THR A 369 -0.53 -37.88 29.82
N THR A 370 -1.54 -38.53 29.28
CA THR A 370 -2.04 -38.28 27.92
C THR A 370 -2.05 -36.78 27.69
N TYR A 371 -1.11 -36.32 26.88
CA TYR A 371 -1.32 -35.04 26.18
C TYR A 371 -2.66 -35.16 25.49
N THR A 372 -3.69 -34.54 26.05
CA THR A 372 -4.95 -34.44 25.33
C THR A 372 -4.70 -33.45 24.19
N ALA A 373 -4.11 -33.96 23.12
CA ALA A 373 -3.96 -33.20 21.90
C ALA A 373 -5.36 -32.84 21.43
N LYS A 374 -5.73 -31.58 21.55
CA LYS A 374 -6.96 -31.09 20.95
C LYS A 374 -6.76 -31.16 19.44
N THR A 375 -7.75 -31.68 18.73
CA THR A 375 -7.71 -31.79 17.26
C THR A 375 -7.75 -30.44 16.54
N THR A 376 -7.83 -29.33 17.27
CA THR A 376 -7.92 -27.96 16.75
C THR A 376 -7.00 -27.03 17.52
N LEU A 377 -6.45 -26.04 16.81
CA LEU A 377 -5.77 -24.90 17.44
C LEU A 377 -6.80 -24.05 18.18
N ASP A 378 -6.67 -23.97 19.50
CA ASP A 378 -7.47 -23.06 20.30
C ASP A 378 -6.97 -21.62 20.12
N ASN A 379 -7.90 -20.66 20.22
CA ASN A 379 -7.52 -19.26 20.25
C ASN A 379 -6.85 -18.92 21.58
N PHE A 380 -5.84 -18.07 21.52
CA PHE A 380 -5.20 -17.52 22.71
C PHE A 380 -6.03 -16.35 23.24
N ASN A 381 -6.61 -16.52 24.42
CA ASN A 381 -7.49 -15.52 25.02
C ASN A 381 -6.72 -14.62 25.98
N ILE A 382 -6.90 -13.30 25.81
CA ILE A 382 -6.27 -12.26 26.62
C ILE A 382 -7.37 -11.37 27.19
N THR A 383 -7.39 -11.20 28.51
CA THR A 383 -8.36 -10.34 29.20
C THR A 383 -7.62 -9.14 29.79
N PRO A 384 -7.72 -7.94 29.16
CA PRO A 384 -7.15 -6.74 29.72
C PRO A 384 -7.85 -6.31 31.01
N THR A 385 -7.09 -5.89 32.02
CA THR A 385 -7.63 -5.34 33.28
C THR A 385 -8.00 -3.85 33.15
N THR A 386 -7.67 -3.23 32.03
CA THR A 386 -7.87 -1.80 31.74
C THR A 386 -9.28 -1.43 31.28
N GLY A 387 -10.22 -2.39 31.24
CA GLY A 387 -11.58 -2.18 30.74
C GLY A 387 -11.73 -2.32 29.21
N ALA A 388 -10.67 -2.67 28.49
CA ALA A 388 -10.75 -3.06 27.08
C ALA A 388 -11.50 -4.40 26.93
N THR A 389 -12.07 -4.64 25.75
CA THR A 389 -12.75 -5.90 25.45
C THR A 389 -11.75 -7.07 25.43
N PRO A 390 -12.14 -8.26 25.95
CA PRO A 390 -11.30 -9.45 25.83
C PRO A 390 -10.92 -9.73 24.37
N MET A 391 -9.67 -10.11 24.16
CA MET A 391 -9.13 -10.45 22.84
C MET A 391 -9.04 -11.96 22.69
N SER A 392 -9.38 -12.47 21.52
CA SER A 392 -9.23 -13.88 21.15
C SER A 392 -8.33 -13.96 19.92
N ILE A 393 -7.08 -14.36 20.12
CA ILE A 393 -6.03 -14.34 19.09
C ILE A 393 -5.94 -15.70 18.44
N LYS A 394 -6.15 -15.75 17.13
CA LYS A 394 -5.97 -16.96 16.33
C LYS A 394 -4.52 -17.04 15.83
N ALA A 395 -3.80 -18.09 16.23
CA ALA A 395 -2.47 -18.35 15.71
C ALA A 395 -2.53 -18.97 14.29
N ASN A 396 -1.82 -18.41 13.34
CA ASN A 396 -1.60 -18.97 12.01
C ASN A 396 -0.13 -19.38 11.89
N LEU A 397 0.14 -20.68 11.85
CA LEU A 397 1.48 -21.26 11.82
C LEU A 397 1.84 -21.85 10.45
N ASN A 398 0.97 -21.72 9.43
CA ASN A 398 1.13 -22.39 8.13
C ASN A 398 2.35 -21.93 7.33
N ALA A 399 2.91 -20.78 7.66
CA ALA A 399 4.08 -20.21 6.98
C ALA A 399 5.42 -20.53 7.67
N ILE A 400 5.42 -21.36 8.71
CA ILE A 400 6.63 -21.83 9.36
C ILE A 400 7.17 -23.04 8.60
N THR A 401 8.49 -23.10 8.48
CA THR A 401 9.21 -24.22 7.85
C THR A 401 10.29 -24.74 8.80
N SER A 402 10.77 -25.96 8.56
CA SER A 402 11.90 -26.54 9.28
C SER A 402 12.92 -27.10 8.31
N TYR A 403 13.81 -26.23 7.85
CA TYR A 403 14.95 -26.59 7.00
C TYR A 403 16.27 -26.43 7.74
N ALA A 404 17.32 -27.07 7.21
CA ALA A 404 18.69 -26.82 7.65
C ALA A 404 19.06 -25.33 7.52
N GLY A 405 19.74 -24.77 8.53
CA GLY A 405 20.16 -23.37 8.55
C GLY A 405 19.70 -22.62 9.80
N GLU A 406 19.75 -21.29 9.78
CA GLU A 406 19.40 -20.48 10.94
C GLU A 406 17.89 -20.44 11.19
N SER A 407 17.51 -20.27 12.46
CA SER A 407 16.13 -20.03 12.85
C SER A 407 15.80 -18.55 12.67
N THR A 408 14.79 -18.26 11.83
CA THR A 408 14.39 -16.89 11.43
C THR A 408 12.93 -16.60 11.69
N VAL A 409 12.27 -17.36 12.58
CA VAL A 409 10.85 -17.20 12.84
C VAL A 409 10.53 -15.81 13.39
N GLN A 410 9.55 -15.16 12.76
CA GLN A 410 8.95 -13.89 13.19
C GLN A 410 7.45 -14.06 13.30
N VAL A 411 6.84 -13.28 14.18
CA VAL A 411 5.39 -13.25 14.38
C VAL A 411 4.86 -11.89 13.97
N GLU A 412 3.95 -11.88 13.01
CA GLU A 412 3.23 -10.67 12.57
C GLU A 412 1.84 -10.62 13.18
N LYS A 413 1.26 -9.43 13.26
CA LYS A 413 -0.06 -9.14 13.82
C LYS A 413 -0.93 -8.42 12.79
N ASP A 414 -2.25 -8.53 12.94
CA ASP A 414 -3.23 -7.83 12.11
C ASP A 414 -3.78 -6.54 12.76
N GLY A 415 -3.49 -6.31 14.03
CA GLY A 415 -3.89 -5.14 14.80
C GLY A 415 -2.85 -4.02 14.80
N TYR A 416 -3.31 -2.80 15.10
CA TYR A 416 -2.45 -1.62 15.24
C TYR A 416 -3.04 -0.65 16.27
N GLY A 417 -2.17 0.15 16.89
CA GLY A 417 -2.57 1.21 17.80
C GLY A 417 -3.23 2.40 17.08
N ALA A 418 -3.82 3.31 17.86
CA ALA A 418 -4.32 4.57 17.32
C ALA A 418 -3.17 5.38 16.71
N GLY A 419 -3.45 6.07 15.60
CA GLY A 419 -2.47 6.92 14.92
C GLY A 419 -3.05 8.28 14.59
N THR A 420 -2.23 9.31 14.54
CA THR A 420 -2.59 10.64 14.01
C THR A 420 -2.04 10.78 12.60
N LEU A 421 -2.71 11.58 11.76
CA LEU A 421 -2.24 11.86 10.40
C LEU A 421 -0.88 12.57 10.44
N ASP A 422 0.12 11.95 9.86
CA ASP A 422 1.50 12.44 9.78
C ASP A 422 1.75 13.17 8.45
N SER A 423 1.50 12.49 7.34
CA SER A 423 1.71 13.02 6.00
C SER A 423 0.59 12.58 5.06
N LYS A 424 0.45 13.30 3.94
CA LYS A 424 -0.51 12.98 2.89
C LYS A 424 0.11 13.17 1.52
N TYR A 425 -0.25 12.32 0.59
CA TYR A 425 0.15 12.41 -0.80
C TYR A 425 -1.02 12.04 -1.72
N ILE A 426 -0.88 12.39 -3.00
CA ILE A 426 -1.89 12.10 -4.02
C ILE A 426 -1.26 11.18 -5.04
N ASP A 427 -1.97 10.16 -5.46
CA ASP A 427 -1.49 9.22 -6.47
C ASP A 427 -1.86 9.64 -7.91
N THR A 428 -1.46 8.86 -8.89
CA THR A 428 -1.74 9.11 -10.31
C THR A 428 -3.20 8.98 -10.70
N THR A 429 -4.04 8.39 -9.83
CA THR A 429 -5.48 8.28 -10.00
C THR A 429 -6.26 9.37 -9.27
N GLY A 430 -5.53 10.26 -8.57
CA GLY A 430 -6.08 11.36 -7.79
C GLY A 430 -6.57 10.95 -6.41
N VAL A 431 -6.26 9.74 -5.96
CA VAL A 431 -6.57 9.28 -4.61
C VAL A 431 -5.63 9.96 -3.62
N ILE A 432 -6.20 10.58 -2.61
CA ILE A 432 -5.47 11.23 -1.52
C ILE A 432 -5.29 10.17 -0.42
N VAL A 433 -4.05 9.79 -0.17
CA VAL A 433 -3.66 8.81 0.85
C VAL A 433 -3.01 9.54 2.01
N GLY A 434 -3.48 9.26 3.22
CA GLY A 434 -2.86 9.73 4.45
C GLY A 434 -2.02 8.62 5.07
N ASN A 435 -0.79 8.95 5.47
CA ASN A 435 0.06 8.09 6.29
C ASN A 435 -0.09 8.51 7.75
N PHE A 436 -0.25 7.53 8.61
CA PHE A 436 -0.48 7.75 10.04
C PHE A 436 0.74 7.35 10.86
N THR A 437 0.88 7.94 12.04
CA THR A 437 2.00 7.68 12.96
C THR A 437 2.09 6.23 13.43
N ASN A 438 1.02 5.45 13.26
CA ASN A 438 1.00 4.00 13.54
C ASN A 438 1.52 3.15 12.36
N GLY A 439 2.11 3.77 11.31
CA GLY A 439 2.63 3.10 10.12
C GLY A 439 1.57 2.63 9.12
N GLN A 440 0.29 2.93 9.37
CA GLN A 440 -0.79 2.56 8.46
C GLN A 440 -1.09 3.70 7.48
N SER A 441 -1.56 3.32 6.30
CA SER A 441 -2.02 4.26 5.27
C SER A 441 -3.52 4.09 5.06
N LYS A 442 -4.23 5.21 4.88
CA LYS A 442 -5.68 5.20 4.65
C LYS A 442 -6.03 6.17 3.54
N VAL A 443 -6.97 5.78 2.69
CA VAL A 443 -7.54 6.67 1.68
C VAL A 443 -8.44 7.71 2.38
N LEU A 444 -8.19 8.99 2.09
CA LEU A 444 -8.91 10.13 2.67
C LEU A 444 -9.91 10.75 1.70
N GLY A 445 -9.68 10.58 0.39
CA GLY A 445 -10.54 11.11 -0.65
C GLY A 445 -9.97 10.90 -2.05
N GLN A 446 -10.65 11.41 -3.06
CA GLN A 446 -10.21 11.35 -4.45
C GLN A 446 -10.60 12.64 -5.20
N VAL A 447 -9.67 13.19 -5.94
CA VAL A 447 -9.88 14.36 -6.80
C VAL A 447 -10.71 13.95 -8.02
N ALA A 448 -11.74 14.74 -8.34
CA ALA A 448 -12.57 14.52 -9.51
C ALA A 448 -12.02 15.25 -10.74
N LEU A 449 -12.16 14.64 -11.92
CA LEU A 449 -11.91 15.26 -13.21
C LEU A 449 -13.19 15.48 -13.98
N ALA A 450 -13.27 16.62 -14.68
CA ALA A 450 -14.33 16.92 -15.64
C ALA A 450 -13.80 16.89 -17.07
N THR A 451 -14.55 16.31 -17.99
CA THR A 451 -14.33 16.45 -19.43
C THR A 451 -15.55 17.05 -20.10
N PHE A 452 -15.34 17.76 -21.20
CA PHE A 452 -16.39 18.39 -22.01
C PHE A 452 -16.38 17.82 -23.42
N ASN A 453 -17.55 17.78 -24.06
CA ASN A 453 -17.64 17.36 -25.47
C ASN A 453 -16.93 18.39 -26.38
N ASN A 454 -17.02 19.68 -26.05
CA ASN A 454 -16.35 20.77 -26.76
C ASN A 454 -15.64 21.69 -25.76
N PRO A 455 -14.38 21.42 -25.38
CA PRO A 455 -13.62 22.26 -24.47
C PRO A 455 -13.45 23.69 -24.96
N SER A 456 -13.30 23.91 -26.29
CA SER A 456 -13.15 25.25 -26.87
C SER A 456 -14.39 26.14 -26.70
N GLY A 457 -15.54 25.54 -26.36
CA GLY A 457 -16.77 26.28 -26.05
C GLY A 457 -16.84 26.79 -24.62
N LEU A 458 -15.87 26.50 -23.74
CA LEU A 458 -15.84 27.03 -22.38
C LEU A 458 -15.60 28.54 -22.36
N ASN A 459 -16.28 29.24 -21.45
CA ASN A 459 -16.06 30.67 -21.23
C ASN A 459 -14.92 30.89 -20.23
N LYS A 460 -13.99 31.79 -20.53
CA LYS A 460 -12.96 32.24 -19.58
C LYS A 460 -13.58 33.14 -18.52
N ALA A 461 -13.37 32.83 -17.24
CA ALA A 461 -13.88 33.61 -16.11
C ALA A 461 -12.81 34.47 -15.41
N GLY A 462 -11.57 34.47 -15.93
CA GLY A 462 -10.41 35.08 -15.27
C GLY A 462 -9.66 34.03 -14.43
N ASP A 463 -8.48 34.38 -13.91
CA ASP A 463 -7.65 33.58 -13.00
C ASP A 463 -7.40 32.12 -13.48
N ASN A 464 -7.31 31.92 -14.80
CA ASN A 464 -7.25 30.59 -15.46
C ASN A 464 -8.45 29.68 -15.17
N LEU A 465 -9.58 30.27 -14.82
CA LEU A 465 -10.84 29.57 -14.56
C LEU A 465 -11.72 29.59 -15.81
N PHE A 466 -12.48 28.54 -15.97
CA PHE A 466 -13.46 28.35 -17.03
C PHE A 466 -14.83 28.04 -16.46
N THR A 467 -15.86 28.53 -17.14
CA THR A 467 -17.26 28.20 -16.85
C THR A 467 -17.87 27.45 -18.02
N LYS A 468 -18.83 26.57 -17.73
CA LYS A 468 -19.59 25.89 -18.79
C LYS A 468 -20.40 26.88 -19.62
N SER A 469 -20.57 26.61 -20.88
CA SER A 469 -21.45 27.33 -21.79
C SER A 469 -22.42 26.36 -22.46
N VAL A 470 -23.39 26.92 -23.18
CA VAL A 470 -24.32 26.12 -23.98
C VAL A 470 -23.58 25.25 -25.01
N ASN A 471 -22.48 25.75 -25.56
CA ASN A 471 -21.72 25.06 -26.63
C ASN A 471 -20.61 24.11 -26.10
N SER A 472 -20.22 24.22 -24.82
CA SER A 472 -19.27 23.26 -24.21
C SER A 472 -19.97 21.94 -23.86
N GLY A 473 -21.26 21.96 -23.66
CA GLY A 473 -22.03 20.88 -23.07
C GLY A 473 -21.86 20.78 -21.55
N GLU A 474 -22.52 19.80 -20.93
CA GLU A 474 -22.41 19.53 -19.50
C GLU A 474 -21.07 18.82 -19.18
N ALA A 475 -20.55 19.08 -17.98
CA ALA A 475 -19.36 18.46 -17.47
C ALA A 475 -19.58 16.96 -17.21
N LYS A 476 -18.77 16.11 -17.85
CA LYS A 476 -18.73 14.67 -17.58
C LYS A 476 -17.72 14.39 -16.48
N VAL A 477 -18.22 14.34 -15.26
CA VAL A 477 -17.40 14.14 -14.06
C VAL A 477 -17.07 12.66 -13.85
N GLY A 478 -15.88 12.37 -13.33
CA GLY A 478 -15.47 11.02 -12.97
C GLY A 478 -14.02 10.95 -12.51
N THR A 479 -13.56 9.74 -12.27
CA THR A 479 -12.20 9.46 -11.81
C THR A 479 -11.17 9.59 -12.95
N ALA A 480 -9.95 9.95 -12.63
CA ALA A 480 -8.84 9.97 -13.57
C ALA A 480 -8.58 8.57 -14.18
N GLY A 481 -8.09 8.54 -15.42
CA GLY A 481 -7.79 7.30 -16.14
C GLY A 481 -9.02 6.52 -16.63
N SER A 482 -10.25 7.02 -16.42
CA SER A 482 -11.48 6.36 -16.83
C SER A 482 -12.30 7.20 -17.81
N GLY A 483 -13.06 6.57 -18.71
CA GLY A 483 -13.98 7.25 -19.62
C GLY A 483 -13.31 8.30 -20.53
N GLY A 484 -12.07 8.11 -20.94
CA GLY A 484 -11.30 9.04 -21.79
C GLY A 484 -10.74 10.26 -21.03
N ARG A 485 -10.82 10.27 -19.70
CA ARG A 485 -10.15 11.26 -18.85
C ARG A 485 -8.67 10.95 -18.71
N GLY A 486 -7.84 12.00 -18.66
CA GLY A 486 -6.41 11.90 -18.40
C GLY A 486 -6.09 11.36 -17.00
N THR A 487 -4.83 11.17 -16.73
CA THR A 487 -4.27 10.80 -15.43
C THR A 487 -3.63 11.99 -14.76
N PHE A 488 -3.47 11.93 -13.45
CA PHE A 488 -2.72 12.95 -12.72
C PHE A 488 -1.22 12.63 -12.74
N ASN A 489 -0.44 13.70 -12.68
CA ASN A 489 1.00 13.62 -12.47
C ASN A 489 1.33 14.45 -11.21
N PRO A 490 1.41 13.81 -10.03
CA PRO A 490 1.65 14.48 -8.76
C PRO A 490 3.05 15.10 -8.68
N GLY A 491 3.17 16.22 -7.93
CA GLY A 491 4.44 16.92 -7.76
C GLY A 491 4.90 17.69 -9.00
N ASN A 492 4.01 17.87 -9.98
CA ASN A 492 4.27 18.60 -11.21
C ASN A 492 3.17 19.63 -11.48
N LEU A 493 3.53 20.73 -12.14
CA LEU A 493 2.59 21.71 -12.66
C LEU A 493 2.61 21.70 -14.19
N GLU A 494 1.45 21.88 -14.79
CA GLU A 494 1.32 22.08 -16.23
C GLU A 494 1.60 23.55 -16.54
N MET A 495 2.62 23.81 -17.36
CA MET A 495 2.96 25.16 -17.82
C MET A 495 2.07 25.56 -19.01
N SER A 496 2.15 26.82 -19.41
CA SER A 496 1.49 27.30 -20.62
C SER A 496 1.88 26.47 -21.84
N ASN A 497 0.94 26.26 -22.77
CA ASN A 497 1.18 25.61 -24.05
C ASN A 497 1.62 26.61 -25.15
N VAL A 498 1.99 27.84 -24.78
CA VAL A 498 2.42 28.90 -25.70
C VAL A 498 3.88 28.69 -26.10
N ASP A 499 4.13 28.63 -27.40
CA ASP A 499 5.48 28.66 -27.96
C ASP A 499 5.88 30.11 -28.30
N LEU A 500 6.84 30.65 -27.54
CA LEU A 500 7.35 32.03 -27.73
C LEU A 500 7.89 32.29 -29.13
N ALA A 501 8.63 31.33 -29.70
CA ALA A 501 9.23 31.52 -31.02
C ALA A 501 8.16 31.64 -32.10
N GLN A 502 7.11 30.79 -32.00
CA GLN A 502 5.96 30.84 -32.90
C GLN A 502 5.16 32.14 -32.73
N GLU A 503 4.92 32.58 -31.49
CA GLU A 503 4.17 33.80 -31.21
C GLU A 503 4.92 35.06 -31.67
N PHE A 504 6.25 35.14 -31.48
CA PHE A 504 7.04 36.23 -32.03
C PHE A 504 7.02 36.24 -33.56
N SER A 505 7.12 35.09 -34.21
CA SER A 505 6.99 34.97 -35.66
C SER A 505 5.61 35.46 -36.13
N ASN A 506 4.53 35.02 -35.46
CA ASN A 506 3.17 35.46 -35.72
C ASN A 506 3.00 36.99 -35.53
N MET A 507 3.63 37.55 -34.49
CA MET A 507 3.63 38.98 -34.20
C MET A 507 4.28 39.77 -35.35
N ILE A 508 5.45 39.35 -35.84
CA ILE A 508 6.15 40.00 -36.95
C ILE A 508 5.30 39.97 -38.23
N ILE A 509 4.70 38.82 -38.56
CA ILE A 509 3.80 38.67 -39.70
C ILE A 509 2.60 39.61 -39.59
N THR A 510 1.97 39.65 -38.39
CA THR A 510 0.81 40.48 -38.10
C THR A 510 1.15 41.97 -38.18
N GLN A 511 2.30 42.39 -37.63
CA GLN A 511 2.83 43.75 -37.73
C GLN A 511 3.08 44.18 -39.18
N ARG A 512 3.67 43.29 -40.01
CA ARG A 512 3.86 43.55 -41.42
C ARG A 512 2.52 43.65 -42.17
N GLY A 513 1.55 42.79 -41.87
CA GLY A 513 0.18 42.87 -42.39
C GLY A 513 -0.52 44.18 -42.03
N PHE A 514 -0.36 44.63 -40.77
CA PHE A 514 -0.87 45.93 -40.32
C PHE A 514 -0.23 47.08 -41.10
N GLN A 515 1.09 47.09 -41.24
CA GLN A 515 1.81 48.12 -42.03
C GLN A 515 1.38 48.14 -43.50
N ALA A 516 1.18 46.97 -44.12
CA ALA A 516 0.72 46.88 -45.51
C ALA A 516 -0.69 47.46 -45.68
N ASN A 517 -1.64 47.15 -44.78
CA ASN A 517 -2.99 47.71 -44.82
C ASN A 517 -2.99 49.21 -44.55
N SER A 518 -2.15 49.72 -43.66
CA SER A 518 -1.96 51.17 -43.45
C SER A 518 -1.45 51.87 -44.72
N LYS A 519 -0.52 51.22 -45.43
CA LYS A 519 -0.01 51.78 -46.69
C LYS A 519 -1.09 51.87 -47.77
N ILE A 520 -2.01 50.87 -47.84
CA ILE A 520 -3.15 50.91 -48.77
C ILE A 520 -4.01 52.13 -48.48
N ILE A 521 -4.28 52.46 -47.24
CA ILE A 521 -5.09 53.61 -46.82
C ILE A 521 -4.40 54.91 -47.25
N THR A 522 -3.11 55.10 -46.91
CA THR A 522 -2.37 56.30 -47.24
C THR A 522 -2.25 56.52 -48.77
N THR A 523 -2.03 55.43 -49.53
CA THR A 523 -1.96 55.50 -51.00
C THR A 523 -3.32 55.80 -51.59
N THR A 524 -4.40 55.27 -51.04
CA THR A 524 -5.78 55.57 -51.48
C THR A 524 -6.14 57.01 -51.18
N ASP A 525 -5.70 57.54 -50.04
CA ASP A 525 -5.90 58.95 -49.69
C ASP A 525 -5.19 59.92 -50.65
N GLN A 526 -3.92 59.62 -50.90
CA GLN A 526 -3.13 60.37 -51.93
C GLN A 526 -3.80 60.36 -53.31
N MET A 527 -4.32 59.22 -53.77
CA MET A 527 -5.08 59.13 -55.02
C MET A 527 -6.39 59.91 -54.98
N LEU A 528 -7.05 60.02 -53.83
CA LEU A 528 -8.25 60.85 -53.66
C LEU A 528 -7.92 62.34 -53.68
N GLU A 529 -6.78 62.73 -53.11
CA GLU A 529 -6.28 64.12 -53.12
C GLU A 529 -5.94 64.56 -54.54
N GLU A 530 -5.20 63.67 -55.25
CA GLU A 530 -4.89 63.94 -56.69
C GLU A 530 -6.16 64.08 -57.55
N LEU A 531 -7.15 63.23 -57.35
CA LEU A 531 -8.45 63.33 -58.02
C LEU A 531 -9.22 64.59 -57.64
N ALA A 532 -9.13 65.06 -56.43
CA ALA A 532 -9.75 66.32 -56.00
C ALA A 532 -9.03 67.53 -56.68
N ASN A 533 -7.72 67.46 -56.80
CA ASN A 533 -6.91 68.49 -57.48
C ASN A 533 -7.13 68.53 -58.99
N LEU A 534 -7.40 67.37 -59.66
CA LEU A 534 -7.73 67.32 -61.11
C LEU A 534 -9.09 67.96 -61.45
N LYS A 535 -9.96 68.19 -60.45
CA LYS A 535 -11.27 68.81 -60.63
C LYS A 535 -11.24 70.32 -60.45
N ARG A 536 -10.10 70.89 -60.09
CA ARG A 536 -9.80 72.31 -60.15
C ARG A 536 -9.14 72.63 -61.45
#